data_64d6236e6bf33f9e2ed8bbc2e70b3498
#
_entry.id   64d6236e6bf33f9e2ed8bbc2e70b3498
#
_cell.length_a   1.000
_cell.length_b   1.000
_cell.length_c   1.000
_cell.angle_alpha   90.00
_cell.angle_beta   90.00
_cell.angle_gamma   90.00
#
_symmetry.space_group_name_H-M   'P 1'
#
loop_
_entity.id
_entity.type
_entity.pdbx_description
1 polymer ?
#
loop_
_entity_poly.entity_id
_entity_poly.type
_entity_poly.pdbx_seq_one_letter_code
_entity_poly.pdbx_strand_id
1 'polypeptide(L)'
;MKLLGILSNEDRREYGICYVNKRGDGQSSVNGNLATLFIVKPGDMPAYEGAACILRVSLLKDLEIGNLLAFAESDVLLRIERQHAPSQWELSVQQSGFISVSSEIETWRSLRVGVLTVSDKASQGLRDDTAGPALSRAVILIGGIVEEQSIVPDEKETIEKKLRHWVDQKDLHLILVTGGTGLSERDVTPEALEAVAHRKIPGIGEFMRSRTVYYTPRSILSRGLAVTRGKSLIIAVPGSQKGALECFEAVVPVLRHGVEILRDWEKECGH
;
A
#
# COMPACT_ATOMS: atom_id res chain seq x y z
N MET A 1 -14.20 13.68 -2.38
CA MET A 1 -15.59 13.40 -2.89
C MET A 1 -16.46 12.92 -1.74
N LYS A 2 -17.78 13.05 -1.84
CA LYS A 2 -18.71 12.52 -0.84
C LYS A 2 -19.60 11.47 -1.48
N LEU A 3 -19.81 10.33 -0.82
CA LEU A 3 -20.73 9.30 -1.26
C LEU A 3 -22.18 9.75 -0.96
N LEU A 4 -22.97 9.94 -2.02
CA LEU A 4 -24.36 10.43 -1.93
C LEU A 4 -25.40 9.31 -1.95
N GLY A 5 -25.06 8.12 -2.46
CA GLY A 5 -25.97 7.00 -2.53
C GLY A 5 -25.29 5.73 -2.99
N ILE A 6 -25.83 4.61 -2.58
CA ILE A 6 -25.43 3.26 -2.96
C ILE A 6 -26.67 2.57 -3.50
N LEU A 7 -26.67 2.18 -4.77
CA LEU A 7 -27.84 1.64 -5.46
C LEU A 7 -27.47 0.30 -6.14
N SER A 8 -28.34 -0.70 -5.98
CA SER A 8 -28.31 -1.89 -6.84
C SER A 8 -29.06 -1.61 -8.15
N ASN A 9 -28.47 -1.96 -9.30
CA ASN A 9 -29.15 -1.80 -10.59
C ASN A 9 -30.16 -2.94 -10.86
N GLU A 10 -30.01 -4.10 -10.22
CA GLU A 10 -30.81 -5.27 -10.46
C GLU A 10 -32.23 -5.13 -9.88
N ASP A 11 -32.33 -4.71 -8.62
CA ASP A 11 -33.62 -4.53 -7.92
C ASP A 11 -33.93 -3.05 -7.59
N ARG A 12 -33.10 -2.12 -8.05
CA ARG A 12 -33.15 -0.68 -7.76
C ARG A 12 -33.22 -0.35 -6.26
N ARG A 13 -32.66 -1.24 -5.44
CA ARG A 13 -32.62 -1.05 -3.99
C ARG A 13 -31.54 -0.05 -3.63
N GLU A 14 -31.88 0.89 -2.76
CA GLU A 14 -30.93 1.82 -2.15
C GLU A 14 -30.43 1.30 -0.81
N TYR A 15 -29.13 1.43 -0.58
CA TYR A 15 -28.46 1.05 0.66
C TYR A 15 -27.93 2.29 1.36
N GLY A 16 -28.15 2.41 2.68
CA GLY A 16 -27.51 3.41 3.53
C GLY A 16 -26.09 2.99 3.90
N ILE A 17 -25.84 1.69 3.99
CA ILE A 17 -24.54 1.06 4.26
C ILE A 17 -24.48 -0.27 3.50
N CYS A 18 -23.29 -0.63 3.00
CA CYS A 18 -23.08 -1.96 2.45
C CYS A 18 -21.68 -2.49 2.77
N TYR A 19 -21.53 -3.81 2.77
CA TYR A 19 -20.25 -4.49 2.89
C TYR A 19 -19.74 -4.85 1.50
N VAL A 20 -18.57 -4.37 1.14
CA VAL A 20 -17.86 -4.70 -0.09
C VAL A 20 -16.74 -5.67 0.21
N ASN A 21 -16.58 -6.70 -0.62
CA ASN A 21 -15.59 -7.74 -0.38
C ASN A 21 -14.93 -8.17 -1.70
N LYS A 22 -13.63 -8.48 -1.61
CA LYS A 22 -12.85 -9.14 -2.66
C LYS A 22 -12.91 -10.64 -2.42
N ARG A 23 -13.43 -11.40 -3.39
CA ARG A 23 -13.47 -12.86 -3.33
C ARG A 23 -12.14 -13.47 -3.73
N GLY A 24 -11.93 -14.74 -3.35
CA GLY A 24 -10.72 -15.47 -3.67
C GLY A 24 -10.45 -15.65 -5.17
N ASP A 25 -11.49 -15.57 -6.00
CA ASP A 25 -11.44 -15.59 -7.48
C ASP A 25 -11.15 -14.20 -8.11
N GLY A 26 -10.93 -13.18 -7.28
CA GLY A 26 -10.68 -11.80 -7.70
C GLY A 26 -11.93 -10.98 -7.99
N GLN A 27 -13.11 -11.58 -7.96
CA GLN A 27 -14.38 -10.87 -8.19
C GLN A 27 -14.80 -10.05 -6.97
N SER A 28 -15.59 -9.01 -7.19
CA SER A 28 -16.19 -8.20 -6.14
C SER A 28 -17.54 -8.74 -5.72
N SER A 29 -17.87 -8.61 -4.44
CA SER A 29 -19.21 -8.85 -3.93
C SER A 29 -19.68 -7.72 -3.03
N VAL A 30 -20.98 -7.50 -3.00
CA VAL A 30 -21.64 -6.50 -2.16
C VAL A 30 -22.72 -7.18 -1.36
N ASN A 31 -22.68 -7.05 -0.04
CA ASN A 31 -23.57 -7.74 0.90
C ASN A 31 -23.68 -9.27 0.64
N GLY A 32 -22.56 -9.89 0.23
CA GLY A 32 -22.46 -11.32 -0.06
C GLY A 32 -22.86 -11.75 -1.50
N ASN A 33 -23.50 -10.88 -2.28
CA ASN A 33 -23.90 -11.14 -3.66
C ASN A 33 -22.81 -10.67 -4.63
N LEU A 34 -22.55 -11.44 -5.70
CA LEU A 34 -21.68 -11.00 -6.79
C LEU A 34 -22.22 -9.71 -7.41
N ALA A 35 -21.38 -8.71 -7.56
CA ALA A 35 -21.75 -7.47 -8.21
C ALA A 35 -20.49 -6.77 -8.75
N THR A 36 -20.61 -6.16 -9.94
CA THR A 36 -19.62 -5.22 -10.44
C THR A 36 -19.89 -3.84 -9.80
N LEU A 37 -18.82 -3.22 -9.27
CA LEU A 37 -18.95 -1.90 -8.65
C LEU A 37 -18.70 -0.81 -9.70
N PHE A 38 -19.56 0.21 -9.67
CA PHE A 38 -19.37 1.43 -10.48
C PHE A 38 -19.41 2.67 -9.61
N ILE A 39 -18.65 3.69 -10.00
CA ILE A 39 -18.80 5.05 -9.49
C ILE A 39 -19.35 5.94 -10.59
N VAL A 40 -20.36 6.73 -10.26
CA VAL A 40 -21.07 7.58 -11.23
C VAL A 40 -21.44 8.94 -10.65
N LYS A 41 -21.75 9.92 -11.53
CA LYS A 41 -22.38 11.18 -11.13
C LYS A 41 -23.81 10.96 -10.64
N PRO A 42 -24.35 11.88 -9.82
CA PRO A 42 -25.76 11.85 -9.46
C PRO A 42 -26.63 11.89 -10.72
N GLY A 43 -27.63 11.00 -10.78
CA GLY A 43 -28.55 10.90 -11.90
C GLY A 43 -28.13 9.96 -13.03
N ASP A 44 -26.86 9.61 -13.13
CA ASP A 44 -26.40 8.64 -14.12
C ASP A 44 -26.64 7.20 -13.66
N MET A 45 -26.83 6.32 -14.63
CA MET A 45 -26.89 4.85 -14.44
C MET A 45 -25.97 4.20 -15.46
N PRO A 46 -25.10 3.27 -15.06
CA PRO A 46 -24.28 2.54 -16.01
C PRO A 46 -25.16 1.61 -16.87
N ALA A 47 -24.87 1.57 -18.17
CA ALA A 47 -25.40 0.53 -19.04
C ALA A 47 -24.59 -0.74 -18.83
N TYR A 48 -25.07 -1.65 -18.00
CA TYR A 48 -24.39 -2.90 -17.64
C TYR A 48 -25.38 -4.05 -17.55
N GLU A 49 -25.04 -5.15 -18.22
CA GLU A 49 -25.78 -6.42 -18.13
C GLU A 49 -25.22 -7.25 -16.96
N GLY A 50 -26.03 -7.52 -15.97
CA GLY A 50 -25.66 -8.24 -14.74
C GLY A 50 -25.84 -7.41 -13.47
N ALA A 51 -25.59 -8.03 -12.32
CA ALA A 51 -25.69 -7.37 -11.03
C ALA A 51 -24.59 -6.30 -10.87
N ALA A 52 -24.99 -5.07 -10.57
CA ALA A 52 -24.06 -3.97 -10.32
C ALA A 52 -24.44 -3.20 -9.05
N CYS A 53 -23.41 -2.79 -8.31
CA CYS A 53 -23.52 -1.83 -7.22
C CYS A 53 -22.98 -0.48 -7.68
N ILE A 54 -23.80 0.54 -7.54
CA ILE A 54 -23.54 1.88 -8.08
C ILE A 54 -23.31 2.85 -6.95
N LEU A 55 -22.10 3.41 -6.89
CA LEU A 55 -21.71 4.43 -5.94
C LEU A 55 -21.91 5.81 -6.57
N ARG A 56 -22.91 6.55 -6.10
CA ARG A 56 -23.16 7.94 -6.53
C ARG A 56 -22.35 8.90 -5.68
N VAL A 57 -21.59 9.77 -6.31
CA VAL A 57 -20.70 10.73 -5.60
C VAL A 57 -21.00 12.18 -5.97
N SER A 58 -20.71 13.09 -5.05
CA SER A 58 -21.01 14.52 -5.22
C SER A 58 -20.28 15.18 -6.41
N LEU A 59 -19.08 14.72 -6.70
CA LEU A 59 -18.23 15.29 -7.75
C LEU A 59 -17.21 14.26 -8.20
N LEU A 60 -17.06 14.08 -9.51
CA LEU A 60 -16.00 13.26 -10.08
C LEU A 60 -14.86 14.18 -10.53
N LYS A 61 -13.76 14.19 -9.77
CA LYS A 61 -12.54 14.92 -10.09
C LYS A 61 -11.35 13.99 -9.99
N ASP A 62 -10.39 14.19 -10.88
CA ASP A 62 -9.07 13.56 -10.84
C ASP A 62 -9.11 12.03 -10.78
N LEU A 63 -10.11 11.42 -11.41
CA LEU A 63 -10.23 9.97 -11.50
C LEU A 63 -9.46 9.45 -12.72
N GLU A 64 -8.41 8.69 -12.46
CA GLU A 64 -7.58 8.04 -13.48
C GLU A 64 -7.57 6.52 -13.25
N ILE A 65 -7.46 5.74 -14.33
CA ILE A 65 -7.32 4.28 -14.24
C ILE A 65 -6.08 3.94 -13.40
N GLY A 66 -6.23 3.02 -12.46
CA GLY A 66 -5.19 2.62 -11.53
C GLY A 66 -5.16 3.40 -10.22
N ASN A 67 -5.82 4.55 -10.12
CA ASN A 67 -5.98 5.25 -8.84
C ASN A 67 -6.89 4.47 -7.89
N LEU A 68 -6.73 4.75 -6.61
CA LEU A 68 -7.50 4.14 -5.52
C LEU A 68 -8.47 5.16 -4.93
N LEU A 69 -9.62 4.66 -4.51
CA LEU A 69 -10.60 5.40 -3.72
C LEU A 69 -10.52 4.89 -2.28
N ALA A 70 -10.09 5.76 -1.38
CA ALA A 70 -10.01 5.51 0.05
C ALA A 70 -11.21 6.17 0.75
N PHE A 71 -11.80 5.50 1.71
CA PHE A 71 -12.94 5.99 2.48
C PHE A 71 -12.47 6.39 3.88
N ALA A 72 -12.68 7.65 4.27
CA ALA A 72 -12.12 8.24 5.49
C ALA A 72 -12.48 7.48 6.78
N GLU A 73 -13.63 6.83 6.81
CA GLU A 73 -14.16 6.15 8.00
C GLU A 73 -14.09 4.63 7.92
N SER A 74 -13.37 4.07 6.93
CA SER A 74 -13.26 2.62 6.77
C SER A 74 -11.95 2.22 6.10
N ASP A 75 -11.56 0.96 6.28
CA ASP A 75 -10.37 0.39 5.64
C ASP A 75 -10.60 0.04 4.15
N VAL A 76 -11.75 0.39 3.57
CA VAL A 76 -12.07 0.04 2.19
C VAL A 76 -11.20 0.79 1.22
N LEU A 77 -10.61 0.04 0.29
CA LEU A 77 -9.93 0.57 -0.87
C LEU A 77 -10.53 -0.03 -2.13
N LEU A 78 -10.96 0.82 -3.05
CA LEU A 78 -11.46 0.45 -4.37
C LEU A 78 -10.49 0.98 -5.43
N ARG A 79 -10.14 0.16 -6.42
CA ARG A 79 -9.30 0.56 -7.55
C ARG A 79 -10.15 0.89 -8.76
N ILE A 80 -9.79 1.95 -9.48
CA ILE A 80 -10.39 2.31 -10.75
C ILE A 80 -9.78 1.44 -11.84
N GLU A 81 -10.57 0.54 -12.41
CA GLU A 81 -10.10 -0.44 -13.40
C GLU A 81 -10.32 0.02 -14.83
N ARG A 82 -11.48 0.62 -15.10
CA ARG A 82 -11.89 0.99 -16.46
C ARG A 82 -12.84 2.16 -16.46
N GLN A 83 -12.73 3.01 -17.47
CA GLN A 83 -13.73 4.03 -17.78
C GLN A 83 -14.66 3.52 -18.88
N HIS A 84 -15.96 3.46 -18.61
CA HIS A 84 -16.98 3.07 -19.59
C HIS A 84 -17.61 4.26 -20.31
N ALA A 85 -17.72 5.41 -19.62
CA ALA A 85 -18.23 6.67 -20.15
C ALA A 85 -17.58 7.83 -19.38
N PRO A 86 -17.66 9.08 -19.84
CA PRO A 86 -17.03 10.23 -19.19
C PRO A 86 -17.39 10.42 -17.71
N SER A 87 -18.53 9.87 -17.28
CA SER A 87 -18.99 9.97 -15.88
C SER A 87 -19.15 8.60 -15.19
N GLN A 88 -18.57 7.52 -15.75
CA GLN A 88 -18.78 6.16 -15.26
C GLN A 88 -17.47 5.38 -15.24
N TRP A 89 -17.07 4.90 -14.08
CA TRP A 89 -15.89 4.06 -13.90
C TRP A 89 -16.26 2.76 -13.19
N GLU A 90 -15.68 1.68 -13.66
CA GLU A 90 -15.71 0.36 -13.04
C GLU A 90 -14.64 0.27 -11.97
N LEU A 91 -14.97 -0.34 -10.84
CA LEU A 91 -14.12 -0.46 -9.67
C LEU A 91 -13.92 -1.91 -9.27
N SER A 92 -12.75 -2.23 -8.74
CA SER A 92 -12.48 -3.50 -8.05
C SER A 92 -12.18 -3.27 -6.57
N VAL A 93 -12.59 -4.21 -5.73
CA VAL A 93 -12.27 -4.17 -4.30
C VAL A 93 -10.83 -4.61 -4.10
N GLN A 94 -10.01 -3.75 -3.52
CA GLN A 94 -8.64 -4.07 -3.12
C GLN A 94 -8.59 -4.46 -1.64
N GLN A 95 -9.31 -3.73 -0.80
CA GLN A 95 -9.49 -4.03 0.62
C GLN A 95 -10.97 -3.99 0.97
N SER A 96 -11.42 -5.06 1.64
CA SER A 96 -12.82 -5.27 2.00
C SER A 96 -13.22 -4.47 3.23
N GLY A 97 -14.49 -4.13 3.35
CA GLY A 97 -15.04 -3.44 4.51
C GLY A 97 -16.41 -2.86 4.27
N PHE A 98 -16.87 -2.03 5.18
CA PHE A 98 -18.13 -1.34 5.09
C PHE A 98 -17.96 0.06 4.49
N ILE A 99 -18.88 0.43 3.60
CA ILE A 99 -19.05 1.80 3.10
C ILE A 99 -20.45 2.29 3.43
N SER A 100 -20.58 3.57 3.74
CA SER A 100 -21.86 4.20 4.10
C SER A 100 -22.11 5.46 3.28
N VAL A 101 -23.37 5.80 3.09
CA VAL A 101 -23.77 7.09 2.54
C VAL A 101 -23.25 8.20 3.45
N SER A 102 -22.76 9.26 2.87
CA SER A 102 -22.06 10.38 3.51
C SER A 102 -20.58 10.16 3.82
N SER A 103 -20.00 8.97 3.59
CA SER A 103 -18.55 8.77 3.69
C SER A 103 -17.79 9.74 2.79
N GLU A 104 -16.71 10.28 3.30
CA GLU A 104 -15.76 11.05 2.50
C GLU A 104 -14.84 10.09 1.74
N ILE A 105 -14.59 10.40 0.48
CA ILE A 105 -13.77 9.57 -0.41
C ILE A 105 -12.58 10.41 -0.89
N GLU A 106 -11.39 9.91 -0.64
CA GLU A 106 -10.14 10.43 -1.17
C GLU A 106 -9.69 9.65 -2.41
N THR A 107 -9.13 10.35 -3.38
CA THR A 107 -8.51 9.71 -4.54
C THR A 107 -7.01 9.61 -4.30
N TRP A 108 -6.51 8.40 -4.24
CA TRP A 108 -5.09 8.12 -4.03
C TRP A 108 -4.41 7.67 -5.31
N ARG A 109 -3.28 8.28 -5.65
CA ARG A 109 -2.37 7.68 -6.63
C ARG A 109 -1.78 6.42 -6.05
N SER A 110 -1.73 5.34 -6.83
CA SER A 110 -1.10 4.09 -6.39
C SER A 110 0.39 4.29 -6.13
N LEU A 111 0.87 3.84 -4.98
CA LEU A 111 2.30 3.83 -4.68
C LEU A 111 2.96 2.63 -5.35
N ARG A 112 4.00 2.86 -6.14
CA ARG A 112 4.83 1.83 -6.76
C ARG A 112 5.83 1.33 -5.74
N VAL A 113 5.69 0.08 -5.30
CA VAL A 113 6.45 -0.47 -4.16
C VAL A 113 7.39 -1.59 -4.62
N GLY A 114 8.61 -1.58 -4.08
CA GLY A 114 9.55 -2.69 -4.15
C GLY A 114 9.66 -3.38 -2.78
N VAL A 115 9.71 -4.71 -2.78
CA VAL A 115 9.96 -5.51 -1.58
C VAL A 115 11.22 -6.34 -1.78
N LEU A 116 12.26 -6.02 -1.01
CA LEU A 116 13.56 -6.67 -1.07
C LEU A 116 13.79 -7.50 0.20
N THR A 117 13.93 -8.80 0.03
CA THR A 117 14.31 -9.70 1.12
C THR A 117 15.83 -9.91 1.09
N VAL A 118 16.48 -9.63 2.20
CA VAL A 118 17.94 -9.81 2.40
C VAL A 118 18.12 -11.05 3.28
N SER A 119 18.65 -12.13 2.70
CA SER A 119 18.88 -13.39 3.41
C SER A 119 19.76 -14.33 2.60
N ASP A 120 20.92 -14.73 3.12
CA ASP A 120 21.79 -15.75 2.55
C ASP A 120 21.05 -17.08 2.33
N LYS A 121 20.29 -17.54 3.33
CA LYS A 121 19.57 -18.81 3.24
C LYS A 121 18.42 -18.78 2.23
N ALA A 122 17.67 -17.69 2.19
CA ALA A 122 16.56 -17.57 1.25
C ALA A 122 17.06 -17.39 -0.19
N SER A 123 18.15 -16.65 -0.42
CA SER A 123 18.75 -16.48 -1.75
C SER A 123 19.27 -17.78 -2.35
N GLN A 124 19.63 -18.75 -1.50
CA GLN A 124 20.08 -20.09 -1.89
C GLN A 124 18.96 -21.14 -1.93
N GLY A 125 17.70 -20.74 -1.64
CA GLY A 125 16.57 -21.68 -1.56
C GLY A 125 16.58 -22.62 -0.36
N LEU A 126 17.41 -22.33 0.66
CA LEU A 126 17.54 -23.14 1.88
C LEU A 126 16.52 -22.77 2.96
N ARG A 127 15.77 -21.69 2.75
CA ARG A 127 14.73 -21.21 3.65
C ARG A 127 13.68 -20.44 2.85
N ASP A 128 12.41 -20.67 3.18
CA ASP A 128 11.31 -19.91 2.59
C ASP A 128 11.33 -18.44 3.06
N ASP A 129 11.12 -17.52 2.12
CA ASP A 129 10.85 -16.14 2.44
C ASP A 129 9.39 -15.99 2.87
N THR A 130 9.18 -15.69 4.13
CA THR A 130 7.83 -15.44 4.68
C THR A 130 7.57 -13.96 4.92
N ALA A 131 8.63 -13.16 5.07
CA ALA A 131 8.51 -11.73 5.38
C ALA A 131 8.20 -10.90 4.13
N GLY A 132 8.88 -11.15 3.01
CA GLY A 132 8.64 -10.45 1.74
C GLY A 132 7.18 -10.57 1.27
N PRO A 133 6.63 -11.80 1.12
CA PRO A 133 5.22 -11.97 0.76
C PRO A 133 4.22 -11.36 1.76
N ALA A 134 4.55 -11.34 3.05
CA ALA A 134 3.70 -10.71 4.06
C ALA A 134 3.66 -9.19 3.92
N LEU A 135 4.82 -8.54 3.74
CA LEU A 135 4.92 -7.11 3.45
C LEU A 135 4.23 -6.76 2.13
N SER A 136 4.40 -7.61 1.09
CA SER A 136 3.77 -7.42 -0.22
C SER A 136 2.24 -7.39 -0.14
N ARG A 137 1.64 -8.13 0.78
CA ARG A 137 0.21 -8.04 1.06
C ARG A 137 -0.16 -6.81 1.88
N ALA A 138 0.70 -6.42 2.83
CA ALA A 138 0.40 -5.33 3.75
C ALA A 138 0.48 -3.93 3.11
N VAL A 139 1.24 -3.75 2.02
CA VAL A 139 1.37 -2.44 1.35
C VAL A 139 0.06 -1.87 0.82
N ILE A 140 -0.98 -2.69 0.71
CA ILE A 140 -2.32 -2.22 0.34
C ILE A 140 -2.86 -1.18 1.34
N LEU A 141 -2.49 -1.28 2.63
CA LEU A 141 -2.89 -0.33 3.67
C LEU A 141 -2.48 1.13 3.38
N ILE A 142 -1.49 1.32 2.53
CA ILE A 142 -1.01 2.64 2.10
C ILE A 142 -1.31 2.91 0.63
N GLY A 143 -2.17 2.11 0.00
CA GLY A 143 -2.46 2.20 -1.44
C GLY A 143 -1.28 1.79 -2.31
N GLY A 144 -0.44 0.87 -1.83
CA GLY A 144 0.74 0.37 -2.54
C GLY A 144 0.42 -0.78 -3.48
N ILE A 145 1.12 -0.82 -4.61
CA ILE A 145 1.14 -1.94 -5.56
C ILE A 145 2.59 -2.39 -5.67
N VAL A 146 2.84 -3.68 -5.38
CA VAL A 146 4.17 -4.25 -5.52
C VAL A 146 4.47 -4.46 -7.00
N GLU A 147 5.45 -3.72 -7.52
CA GLU A 147 5.93 -3.86 -8.89
C GLU A 147 7.20 -4.71 -8.98
N GLU A 148 7.99 -4.70 -7.92
CA GLU A 148 9.24 -5.45 -7.87
C GLU A 148 9.33 -6.22 -6.55
N GLN A 149 9.66 -7.51 -6.63
CA GLN A 149 10.00 -8.33 -5.48
C GLN A 149 11.27 -9.12 -5.78
N SER A 150 12.21 -9.16 -4.84
CA SER A 150 13.47 -9.87 -5.03
C SER A 150 14.05 -10.36 -3.71
N ILE A 151 14.83 -11.42 -3.79
CA ILE A 151 15.63 -11.93 -2.67
C ILE A 151 17.10 -11.79 -3.05
N VAL A 152 17.92 -11.28 -2.14
CA VAL A 152 19.38 -11.13 -2.32
C VAL A 152 20.12 -11.67 -1.11
N PRO A 153 21.39 -12.09 -1.26
CA PRO A 153 22.23 -12.46 -0.11
C PRO A 153 22.54 -11.25 0.77
N ASP A 154 23.01 -11.52 2.00
CA ASP A 154 23.46 -10.51 2.95
C ASP A 154 24.83 -9.94 2.51
N GLU A 155 24.86 -9.28 1.36
CA GLU A 155 26.03 -8.64 0.73
C GLU A 155 25.74 -7.18 0.42
N LYS A 156 26.51 -6.29 1.02
CA LYS A 156 26.30 -4.84 0.95
C LYS A 156 26.21 -4.33 -0.49
N GLU A 157 27.17 -4.70 -1.35
CA GLU A 157 27.25 -4.25 -2.75
C GLU A 157 26.05 -4.75 -3.58
N THR A 158 25.61 -5.97 -3.31
CA THR A 158 24.43 -6.57 -3.98
C THR A 158 23.15 -5.83 -3.60
N ILE A 159 22.99 -5.51 -2.32
CA ILE A 159 21.87 -4.72 -1.80
C ILE A 159 21.89 -3.31 -2.42
N GLU A 160 23.04 -2.61 -2.36
CA GLU A 160 23.19 -1.26 -2.93
C GLU A 160 22.83 -1.21 -4.41
N LYS A 161 23.37 -2.16 -5.21
CA LYS A 161 23.11 -2.23 -6.66
C LYS A 161 21.62 -2.40 -6.93
N LYS A 162 20.92 -3.26 -6.18
CA LYS A 162 19.49 -3.48 -6.31
C LYS A 162 18.70 -2.23 -5.95
N LEU A 163 19.03 -1.57 -4.83
CA LEU A 163 18.36 -0.35 -4.40
C LEU A 163 18.53 0.81 -5.40
N ARG A 164 19.76 1.03 -5.89
CA ARG A 164 20.04 2.04 -6.93
C ARG A 164 19.24 1.76 -8.19
N HIS A 165 19.21 0.51 -8.66
CA HIS A 165 18.45 0.13 -9.84
C HIS A 165 16.94 0.41 -9.66
N TRP A 166 16.38 0.05 -8.52
CA TRP A 166 14.96 0.24 -8.25
C TRP A 166 14.56 1.71 -8.09
N VAL A 167 15.44 2.54 -7.52
CA VAL A 167 15.20 3.99 -7.43
C VAL A 167 15.47 4.66 -8.76
N ASP A 168 16.68 4.49 -9.30
CA ASP A 168 17.19 5.34 -10.38
C ASP A 168 16.66 4.93 -11.78
N GLN A 169 16.28 3.65 -11.96
CA GLN A 169 15.81 3.10 -13.24
C GLN A 169 14.32 2.72 -13.25
N LYS A 170 13.83 2.19 -12.13
CA LYS A 170 12.43 1.76 -12.01
C LYS A 170 11.53 2.84 -11.41
N ASP A 171 12.09 3.89 -10.84
CA ASP A 171 11.37 5.00 -10.19
C ASP A 171 10.33 4.50 -9.17
N LEU A 172 10.68 3.51 -8.35
CA LEU A 172 9.79 3.04 -7.28
C LEU A 172 9.64 4.12 -6.20
N HIS A 173 8.44 4.22 -5.65
CA HIS A 173 8.12 5.27 -4.67
C HIS A 173 8.52 4.90 -3.25
N LEU A 174 8.31 3.64 -2.89
CA LEU A 174 8.67 3.05 -1.60
C LEU A 174 9.41 1.74 -1.83
N ILE A 175 10.48 1.52 -1.09
CA ILE A 175 11.18 0.24 -1.06
C ILE A 175 11.22 -0.25 0.39
N LEU A 176 10.65 -1.43 0.63
CA LEU A 176 10.72 -2.14 1.90
C LEU A 176 11.82 -3.18 1.80
N VAL A 177 12.81 -3.08 2.68
CA VAL A 177 13.92 -4.04 2.77
C VAL A 177 13.76 -4.83 4.06
N THR A 178 13.61 -6.14 3.97
CA THR A 178 13.44 -7.01 5.16
C THR A 178 14.63 -7.95 5.31
N GLY A 179 15.19 -8.00 6.50
CA GLY A 179 16.36 -8.81 6.85
C GLY A 179 17.67 -8.03 6.96
N GLY A 180 18.71 -8.67 7.49
CA GLY A 180 20.05 -8.09 7.66
C GLY A 180 20.11 -6.85 8.58
N THR A 181 19.20 -6.73 9.57
CA THR A 181 19.11 -5.57 10.49
C THR A 181 19.52 -5.86 11.92
N GLY A 182 20.07 -7.03 12.19
CA GLY A 182 20.53 -7.44 13.54
C GLY A 182 21.96 -6.96 13.84
N LEU A 183 22.60 -7.66 14.80
CA LEU A 183 23.92 -7.33 15.31
C LEU A 183 25.02 -8.26 14.79
N SER A 184 24.68 -9.23 13.93
CA SER A 184 25.69 -10.12 13.33
C SER A 184 26.54 -9.34 12.32
N GLU A 185 27.80 -9.75 12.14
CA GLU A 185 28.68 -9.21 11.11
C GLU A 185 28.11 -9.36 9.69
N ARG A 186 27.23 -10.35 9.48
CA ARG A 186 26.53 -10.57 8.22
C ARG A 186 25.32 -9.64 8.01
N ASP A 187 24.82 -9.00 9.08
CA ASP A 187 23.72 -8.05 9.00
C ASP A 187 24.23 -6.70 8.47
N VAL A 188 24.19 -6.50 7.17
CA VAL A 188 24.77 -5.31 6.49
C VAL A 188 23.72 -4.41 5.81
N THR A 189 22.43 -4.69 6.03
CA THR A 189 21.34 -3.90 5.43
C THR A 189 21.41 -2.41 5.82
N PRO A 190 21.63 -2.04 7.09
CA PRO A 190 21.75 -0.64 7.47
C PRO A 190 22.88 0.11 6.73
N GLU A 191 24.04 -0.53 6.63
CA GLU A 191 25.21 0.01 5.95
C GLU A 191 24.99 0.18 4.44
N ALA A 192 24.22 -0.75 3.83
CA ALA A 192 23.86 -0.65 2.42
C ALA A 192 22.87 0.50 2.17
N LEU A 193 21.86 0.66 3.05
CA LEU A 193 20.93 1.79 2.94
C LEU A 193 21.65 3.13 3.12
N GLU A 194 22.54 3.22 4.10
CA GLU A 194 23.34 4.45 4.33
C GLU A 194 24.22 4.82 3.15
N ALA A 195 24.80 3.82 2.46
CA ALA A 195 25.65 4.04 1.28
C ALA A 195 24.88 4.54 0.05
N VAL A 196 23.59 4.28 -0.05
CA VAL A 196 22.74 4.78 -1.14
C VAL A 196 21.93 6.02 -0.78
N ALA A 197 21.93 6.42 0.49
CA ALA A 197 21.08 7.48 1.03
C ALA A 197 21.48 8.87 0.51
N HIS A 198 20.49 9.68 0.16
CA HIS A 198 20.64 11.12 0.04
C HIS A 198 20.34 11.82 1.38
N ARG A 199 19.36 11.34 2.13
CA ARG A 199 18.99 11.83 3.47
C ARG A 199 18.61 10.67 4.38
N LYS A 200 18.92 10.77 5.67
CA LYS A 200 18.47 9.83 6.70
C LYS A 200 17.19 10.35 7.34
N ILE A 201 16.29 9.43 7.71
CA ILE A 201 15.06 9.72 8.44
C ILE A 201 15.07 8.93 9.76
N PRO A 202 15.82 9.39 10.77
CA PRO A 202 16.04 8.63 12.02
C PRO A 202 14.73 8.37 12.76
N GLY A 203 13.78 9.30 12.73
CA GLY A 203 12.49 9.20 13.43
C GLY A 203 11.68 7.96 13.05
N ILE A 204 11.77 7.48 11.79
CA ILE A 204 11.07 6.24 11.39
C ILE A 204 11.67 5.03 12.14
N GLY A 205 12.99 4.89 12.16
CA GLY A 205 13.65 3.80 12.87
C GLY A 205 13.42 3.84 14.38
N GLU A 206 13.46 5.04 14.96
CA GLU A 206 13.16 5.26 16.38
C GLU A 206 11.72 4.89 16.72
N PHE A 207 10.77 5.31 15.89
CA PHE A 207 9.35 5.02 16.09
C PHE A 207 9.05 3.53 15.96
N MET A 208 9.61 2.85 14.96
CA MET A 208 9.50 1.39 14.83
C MET A 208 9.94 0.69 16.13
N ARG A 209 11.14 1.02 16.65
CA ARG A 209 11.65 0.43 17.90
C ARG A 209 10.77 0.76 19.10
N SER A 210 10.35 2.02 19.25
CA SER A 210 9.51 2.46 20.38
C SER A 210 8.15 1.77 20.40
N ARG A 211 7.57 1.49 19.24
CA ARG A 211 6.28 0.81 19.14
C ARG A 211 6.41 -0.70 19.32
N THR A 212 7.44 -1.31 18.76
CA THR A 212 7.61 -2.77 18.80
C THR A 212 8.20 -3.28 20.10
N VAL A 213 8.75 -2.43 20.97
CA VAL A 213 9.21 -2.82 22.31
C VAL A 213 8.07 -3.39 23.17
N TYR A 214 6.83 -3.01 22.93
CA TYR A 214 5.65 -3.56 23.61
C TYR A 214 5.40 -5.04 23.28
N TYR A 215 5.84 -5.50 22.11
CA TYR A 215 5.74 -6.91 21.72
C TYR A 215 6.96 -7.72 22.18
N THR A 216 8.14 -7.13 22.13
CA THR A 216 9.38 -7.74 22.59
C THR A 216 10.44 -6.69 22.93
N PRO A 217 11.05 -6.73 24.13
CA PRO A 217 12.17 -5.85 24.49
C PRO A 217 13.36 -5.95 23.52
N ARG A 218 13.52 -7.10 22.83
CA ARG A 218 14.62 -7.31 21.87
C ARG A 218 14.55 -6.39 20.66
N SER A 219 13.41 -5.76 20.39
CA SER A 219 13.25 -4.83 19.27
C SER A 219 14.22 -3.63 19.35
N ILE A 220 14.66 -3.21 20.54
CA ILE A 220 15.64 -2.14 20.71
C ILE A 220 17.00 -2.47 20.09
N LEU A 221 17.31 -3.74 19.85
CA LEU A 221 18.55 -4.19 19.21
C LEU A 221 18.47 -4.15 17.69
N SER A 222 17.29 -3.87 17.11
CA SER A 222 17.15 -3.72 15.67
C SER A 222 17.81 -2.44 15.20
N ARG A 223 18.66 -2.57 14.17
CA ARG A 223 19.28 -1.44 13.47
C ARG A 223 18.47 -0.96 12.26
N GLY A 224 17.18 -1.35 12.21
CA GLY A 224 16.24 -0.89 11.19
C GLY A 224 16.18 0.64 11.11
N LEU A 225 16.20 1.19 9.91
CA LEU A 225 16.26 2.62 9.63
C LEU A 225 15.51 2.98 8.34
N ALA A 226 15.33 4.27 8.11
CA ALA A 226 14.77 4.77 6.87
C ALA A 226 15.67 5.86 6.26
N VAL A 227 15.71 5.87 4.92
CA VAL A 227 16.46 6.85 4.14
C VAL A 227 15.68 7.29 2.92
N THR A 228 16.04 8.43 2.33
CA THR A 228 15.59 8.80 1.00
C THR A 228 16.73 8.70 0.00
N ARG A 229 16.38 8.31 -1.24
CA ARG A 229 17.22 8.47 -2.42
C ARG A 229 16.36 8.99 -3.56
N GLY A 230 16.75 10.10 -4.20
CA GLY A 230 15.88 10.78 -5.17
C GLY A 230 14.53 11.09 -4.55
N LYS A 231 13.48 10.65 -5.21
CA LYS A 231 12.08 10.75 -4.76
C LYS A 231 11.52 9.45 -4.19
N SER A 232 12.38 8.57 -3.70
CA SER A 232 12.01 7.28 -3.12
C SER A 232 12.31 7.23 -1.63
N LEU A 233 11.39 6.66 -0.87
CA LEU A 233 11.57 6.28 0.53
C LEU A 233 12.03 4.84 0.61
N ILE A 234 13.09 4.55 1.37
CA ILE A 234 13.62 3.20 1.57
C ILE A 234 13.64 2.91 3.06
N ILE A 235 13.04 1.79 3.48
CA ILE A 235 12.90 1.42 4.90
C ILE A 235 13.40 0.01 5.11
N ALA A 236 14.31 -0.18 6.08
CA ALA A 236 14.78 -1.48 6.53
C ALA A 236 14.02 -1.93 7.78
N VAL A 237 13.43 -3.12 7.71
CA VAL A 237 12.68 -3.77 8.78
C VAL A 237 13.29 -5.15 9.13
N PRO A 238 12.97 -5.75 10.30
CA PRO A 238 13.47 -7.07 10.67
C PRO A 238 13.17 -8.16 9.64
N GLY A 239 14.02 -9.21 9.60
CA GLY A 239 13.86 -10.36 8.70
C GLY A 239 12.79 -11.37 9.12
N SER A 240 12.27 -11.31 10.34
CA SER A 240 11.16 -12.17 10.75
C SER A 240 9.83 -11.60 10.25
N GLN A 241 8.94 -12.45 9.73
CA GLN A 241 7.62 -12.04 9.25
C GLN A 241 6.87 -11.18 10.27
N LYS A 242 6.80 -11.65 11.52
CA LYS A 242 6.12 -10.94 12.61
C LYS A 242 6.75 -9.57 12.86
N GLY A 243 8.07 -9.50 13.05
CA GLY A 243 8.75 -8.23 13.31
C GLY A 243 8.70 -7.26 12.14
N ALA A 244 8.74 -7.77 10.89
CA ALA A 244 8.59 -6.94 9.69
C ALA A 244 7.21 -6.27 9.62
N LEU A 245 6.14 -7.04 9.87
CA LEU A 245 4.77 -6.52 9.89
C LEU A 245 4.55 -5.54 11.04
N GLU A 246 4.98 -5.87 12.26
CA GLU A 246 4.87 -4.98 13.42
C GLU A 246 5.57 -3.62 13.19
N CYS A 247 6.77 -3.65 12.58
CA CYS A 247 7.49 -2.43 12.21
C CYS A 247 6.78 -1.65 11.09
N PHE A 248 6.28 -2.34 10.07
CA PHE A 248 5.55 -1.71 8.97
C PHE A 248 4.25 -1.07 9.48
N GLU A 249 3.42 -1.81 10.23
CA GLU A 249 2.17 -1.33 10.80
C GLU A 249 2.37 -0.11 11.70
N ALA A 250 3.46 -0.08 12.48
CA ALA A 250 3.79 1.08 13.29
C ALA A 250 3.91 2.37 12.47
N VAL A 251 4.46 2.29 11.25
CA VAL A 251 4.76 3.48 10.42
C VAL A 251 3.73 3.74 9.32
N VAL A 252 2.78 2.82 9.09
CA VAL A 252 1.67 2.99 8.10
C VAL A 252 1.06 4.39 8.14
N PRO A 253 0.72 4.98 9.31
CA PRO A 253 0.05 6.29 9.35
C PRO A 253 0.81 7.44 8.71
N VAL A 254 2.14 7.31 8.57
CA VAL A 254 3.00 8.39 8.03
C VAL A 254 3.62 8.07 6.69
N LEU A 255 3.58 6.80 6.24
CA LEU A 255 4.31 6.36 5.05
C LEU A 255 3.80 7.02 3.77
N ARG A 256 2.48 6.98 3.58
CA ARG A 256 1.87 7.54 2.37
C ARG A 256 2.16 9.03 2.25
N HIS A 257 1.90 9.79 3.30
CA HIS A 257 2.18 11.23 3.35
C HIS A 257 3.67 11.53 3.10
N GLY A 258 4.58 10.75 3.71
CA GLY A 258 6.02 10.91 3.47
C GLY A 258 6.42 10.69 2.01
N VAL A 259 5.82 9.72 1.32
CA VAL A 259 6.05 9.50 -0.12
C VAL A 259 5.44 10.63 -0.96
N GLU A 260 4.25 11.10 -0.64
CA GLU A 260 3.56 12.18 -1.36
C GLU A 260 4.36 13.50 -1.29
N ILE A 261 4.92 13.83 -0.12
CA ILE A 261 5.85 14.96 0.01
C ILE A 261 7.09 14.76 -0.87
N LEU A 262 7.75 13.60 -0.82
CA LEU A 262 8.94 13.31 -1.62
C LEU A 262 8.69 13.41 -3.13
N ARG A 263 7.46 13.11 -3.55
CA ARG A 263 7.03 13.11 -4.95
C ARG A 263 6.44 14.45 -5.42
N ASP A 264 6.36 15.45 -4.53
CA ASP A 264 5.68 16.74 -4.79
C ASP A 264 4.20 16.56 -5.21
N TRP A 265 3.53 15.52 -4.72
CA TRP A 265 2.11 15.28 -4.98
C TRP A 265 1.23 16.09 -4.03
N GLU A 266 1.71 16.36 -2.84
CA GLU A 266 1.13 17.28 -1.88
C GLU A 266 1.95 18.58 -1.87
N LYS A 267 1.29 19.72 -2.18
CA LYS A 267 1.97 21.01 -2.27
C LYS A 267 1.99 21.79 -0.96
N GLU A 268 1.16 21.43 0.00
CA GLU A 268 1.08 22.07 1.30
C GLU A 268 0.97 21.03 2.41
N CYS A 269 1.92 21.04 3.34
CA CYS A 269 1.74 20.37 4.63
C CYS A 269 0.69 21.18 5.41
N GLY A 270 -0.60 20.89 5.20
CA GLY A 270 -1.68 21.47 5.98
C GLY A 270 -1.52 21.04 7.45
N HIS A 271 -1.33 21.99 8.33
CA HIS A 271 -1.41 21.83 9.79
C HIS A 271 -2.87 21.86 10.23
#